data_090aac7bcd6e07399fa3a3ace6134ce4
#
_entry.id   090aac7bcd6e07399fa3a3ace6134ce4
#
_cell.length_a   1.000
_cell.length_b   1.000
_cell.length_c   1.000
_cell.angle_alpha   90.00
_cell.angle_beta   90.00
_cell.angle_gamma   90.00
#
_symmetry.space_group_name_H-M   'P 1'
#
loop_
_entity.id
_entity.type
_entity.pdbx_description
1 polymer ?
#
loop_
_entity_poly.entity_id
_entity_poly.type
_entity_poly.pdbx_seq_one_letter_code
_entity_poly.pdbx_strand_id
1 'polypeptide(L)'
;MYYAKNGKSRKEGMIQFLKISYKSRMSEKIMRKPLFNPEGDINVRNRRLINFNTTNINDFNNMKYEWVSDWYRQAMNNFWIPEEINMSQDKSDYPNLLSSERAAYDKILSFLVYLDSVQSANLPNIGQFVTANEINLCLSIQTFQECIHSQSYSYMLDTICNPTERNDILYQWKTDKHLLNRNRFIGDLYNEFVESQSRESFLRVCIANFMQRDRKSVV
;
A
#
# COMPACT_ATOMS: atom_id res chain seq x y z
N MET A 1 38.78 -33.38 30.83
CA MET A 1 37.35 -33.73 30.91
C MET A 1 36.59 -32.48 31.37
N TYR A 2 36.19 -31.63 30.43
CA TYR A 2 35.38 -30.44 30.74
C TYR A 2 33.94 -30.73 30.37
N TYR A 3 33.10 -30.92 31.37
CA TYR A 3 31.65 -31.06 31.18
C TYR A 3 31.05 -29.70 30.84
N ALA A 4 30.36 -29.63 29.71
CA ALA A 4 29.56 -28.48 29.29
C ALA A 4 28.41 -28.27 30.28
N LYS A 5 28.46 -27.20 31.07
CA LYS A 5 27.31 -26.67 31.81
C LYS A 5 26.43 -25.94 30.80
N ASN A 6 25.36 -26.53 30.41
CA ASN A 6 24.12 -26.09 29.79
C ASN A 6 23.72 -27.05 28.68
N GLY A 7 22.79 -27.96 28.98
CA GLY A 7 22.35 -29.11 28.18
C GLY A 7 21.50 -28.75 26.93
N LYS A 8 21.86 -27.74 26.16
CA LYS A 8 21.25 -27.48 24.86
C LYS A 8 22.04 -28.17 23.76
N SER A 9 21.36 -28.94 22.93
CA SER A 9 22.00 -29.58 21.79
C SER A 9 22.56 -28.53 20.81
N ARG A 10 23.59 -28.92 20.03
CA ARG A 10 24.20 -28.07 18.99
C ARG A 10 23.13 -27.48 18.02
N LYS A 11 22.09 -28.28 17.75
CA LYS A 11 20.94 -27.91 16.91
C LYS A 11 20.07 -26.83 17.56
N GLU A 12 19.80 -26.95 18.87
CA GLU A 12 19.03 -25.95 19.62
C GLU A 12 19.78 -24.64 19.75
N GLY A 13 21.09 -24.68 19.97
CA GLY A 13 21.97 -23.50 19.98
C GLY A 13 21.95 -22.77 18.63
N MET A 14 22.02 -23.50 17.51
CA MET A 14 21.95 -22.94 16.16
C MET A 14 20.58 -22.33 15.87
N ILE A 15 19.48 -23.00 16.25
CA ILE A 15 18.11 -22.47 16.10
C ILE A 15 17.93 -21.19 16.90
N GLN A 16 18.43 -21.16 18.13
CA GLN A 16 18.35 -19.96 18.99
C GLN A 16 19.20 -18.81 18.41
N PHE A 17 20.40 -19.10 17.92
CA PHE A 17 21.25 -18.10 17.25
C PHE A 17 20.57 -17.55 15.98
N LEU A 18 19.96 -18.40 15.15
CA LEU A 18 19.22 -17.96 13.98
C LEU A 18 18.00 -17.09 14.35
N LYS A 19 17.26 -17.45 15.41
CA LYS A 19 16.13 -16.66 15.92
C LYS A 19 16.58 -15.27 16.43
N ILE A 20 17.69 -15.21 17.17
CA ILE A 20 18.25 -13.96 17.69
C ILE A 20 18.76 -13.09 16.53
N SER A 21 19.49 -13.68 15.59
CA SER A 21 19.98 -12.97 14.38
C SER A 21 18.83 -12.48 13.51
N TYR A 22 17.78 -13.27 13.32
CA TYR A 22 16.57 -12.85 12.62
C TYR A 22 15.88 -11.69 13.32
N LYS A 23 15.63 -11.80 14.63
CA LYS A 23 14.99 -10.76 15.43
C LYS A 23 15.79 -9.45 15.39
N SER A 24 17.12 -9.53 15.51
CA SER A 24 18.00 -8.35 15.39
C SER A 24 17.89 -7.68 14.02
N ARG A 25 17.89 -8.46 12.92
CA ARG A 25 17.72 -7.92 11.56
C ARG A 25 16.36 -7.30 11.33
N MET A 26 15.31 -7.86 11.91
CA MET A 26 13.93 -7.34 11.76
C MET A 26 13.70 -6.06 12.54
N SER A 27 14.39 -5.87 13.68
CA SER A 27 14.34 -4.62 14.46
C SER A 27 15.26 -3.52 13.91
N GLU A 28 16.09 -3.81 12.92
CA GLU A 28 16.94 -2.82 12.26
C GLU A 28 16.09 -1.69 11.65
N LYS A 29 16.46 -0.45 11.92
CA LYS A 29 15.81 0.71 11.32
C LYS A 29 16.15 0.79 9.84
N ILE A 30 15.14 1.08 9.03
CA ILE A 30 15.33 1.49 7.65
C ILE A 30 15.41 3.02 7.59
N MET A 31 16.25 3.51 6.70
CA MET A 31 16.50 4.95 6.60
C MET A 31 15.70 5.55 5.44
N ARG A 32 15.18 6.74 5.66
CA ARG A 32 14.69 7.57 4.56
C ARG A 32 15.83 7.88 3.61
N LYS A 33 15.56 7.78 2.31
CA LYS A 33 16.53 8.24 1.31
C LYS A 33 16.61 9.76 1.31
N PRO A 34 17.80 10.38 1.18
CA PRO A 34 17.90 11.80 0.95
C PRO A 34 17.32 12.16 -0.41
N LEU A 35 16.71 13.33 -0.55
CA LEU A 35 16.18 13.79 -1.86
C LEU A 35 17.29 14.21 -2.80
N PHE A 36 18.35 14.82 -2.28
CA PHE A 36 19.53 15.21 -3.02
C PHE A 36 20.77 14.51 -2.44
N ASN A 37 21.46 13.73 -3.25
CA ASN A 37 22.63 12.96 -2.83
C ASN A 37 23.63 12.82 -3.98
N PRO A 38 24.53 13.80 -4.17
CA PRO A 38 25.55 13.75 -5.22
C PRO A 38 26.57 12.63 -5.01
N GLU A 39 26.77 12.17 -3.76
CA GLU A 39 27.69 11.09 -3.37
C GLU A 39 27.04 9.70 -3.43
N GLY A 40 25.87 9.60 -4.05
CA GLY A 40 25.18 8.31 -4.21
C GLY A 40 25.92 7.36 -5.14
N ASP A 41 25.78 6.07 -4.88
CA ASP A 41 26.35 5.02 -5.73
C ASP A 41 25.61 4.96 -7.08
N ILE A 42 26.36 5.14 -8.16
CA ILE A 42 25.84 5.11 -9.55
C ILE A 42 25.81 3.70 -10.14
N ASN A 43 26.41 2.71 -9.46
CA ASN A 43 26.44 1.34 -9.97
C ASN A 43 25.08 0.66 -9.72
N VAL A 44 24.30 0.48 -10.77
CA VAL A 44 22.99 -0.13 -10.74
C VAL A 44 23.00 -1.54 -10.14
N ARG A 45 24.06 -2.32 -10.32
CA ARG A 45 24.19 -3.68 -9.76
C ARG A 45 24.17 -3.69 -8.23
N ASN A 46 24.68 -2.63 -7.59
CA ASN A 46 24.69 -2.48 -6.13
C ASN A 46 23.33 -2.05 -5.57
N ARG A 47 22.42 -1.55 -6.41
CA ARG A 47 21.11 -1.04 -5.99
C ARG A 47 20.34 -2.06 -5.16
N ARG A 48 19.73 -1.60 -4.08
CA ARG A 48 18.88 -2.39 -3.19
C ARG A 48 17.53 -1.72 -3.05
N LEU A 49 16.53 -2.50 -2.66
CA LEU A 49 15.17 -2.00 -2.46
C LEU A 49 15.12 -0.95 -1.34
N ILE A 50 15.83 -1.21 -0.24
CA ILE A 50 15.93 -0.32 0.93
C ILE A 50 17.40 -0.19 1.37
N ASN A 51 17.71 0.86 2.14
CA ASN A 51 19.04 1.09 2.75
C ASN A 51 20.19 1.06 1.73
N PHE A 52 19.99 1.66 0.56
CA PHE A 52 21.02 1.84 -0.46
C PHE A 52 21.34 3.33 -0.60
N ASN A 53 22.62 3.63 -0.83
CA ASN A 53 23.09 5.00 -1.05
C ASN A 53 22.78 5.44 -2.49
N THR A 54 21.53 5.84 -2.74
CA THR A 54 21.02 6.21 -4.08
C THR A 54 21.27 7.66 -4.42
N THR A 55 21.52 7.96 -5.70
CA THR A 55 21.52 9.33 -6.24
C THR A 55 20.11 9.88 -6.52
N ASN A 56 19.09 9.04 -6.46
CA ASN A 56 17.70 9.30 -6.88
C ASN A 56 17.50 9.57 -8.39
N ILE A 57 18.48 9.35 -9.23
CA ILE A 57 18.32 9.48 -10.68
C ILE A 57 17.46 8.34 -11.23
N ASN A 58 16.47 8.70 -12.03
CA ASN A 58 15.65 7.78 -12.82
C ASN A 58 16.33 7.55 -14.17
N ASP A 59 16.82 6.34 -14.39
CA ASP A 59 17.44 5.94 -15.66
C ASP A 59 16.68 4.71 -16.20
N PHE A 60 15.81 4.94 -17.19
CA PHE A 60 14.98 3.89 -17.81
C PHE A 60 15.80 2.96 -18.73
N ASN A 61 17.01 3.34 -19.09
CA ASN A 61 17.89 2.51 -19.95
C ASN A 61 18.81 1.60 -19.13
N ASN A 62 18.89 1.81 -17.81
CA ASN A 62 19.79 1.09 -16.92
C ASN A 62 19.13 0.81 -15.57
N MET A 63 18.27 -0.20 -15.54
CA MET A 63 17.53 -0.63 -14.35
C MET A 63 18.04 -1.96 -13.82
N LYS A 64 18.07 -2.12 -12.50
CA LYS A 64 18.31 -3.43 -11.89
C LYS A 64 17.04 -4.30 -11.94
N TYR A 65 15.87 -3.70 -11.77
CA TYR A 65 14.57 -4.36 -11.78
C TYR A 65 13.89 -4.07 -13.12
N GLU A 66 14.37 -4.73 -14.20
CA GLU A 66 14.00 -4.48 -15.60
C GLU A 66 12.49 -4.61 -15.87
N TRP A 67 11.80 -5.52 -15.17
CA TRP A 67 10.36 -5.73 -15.28
C TRP A 67 9.52 -4.45 -14.99
N VAL A 68 10.10 -3.50 -14.26
CA VAL A 68 9.44 -2.22 -13.94
C VAL A 68 9.06 -1.45 -15.19
N SER A 69 9.91 -1.45 -16.21
CA SER A 69 9.65 -0.70 -17.45
C SER A 69 8.32 -1.13 -18.09
N ASP A 70 8.11 -2.44 -18.21
CA ASP A 70 6.89 -2.99 -18.83
C ASP A 70 5.67 -2.76 -17.93
N TRP A 71 5.83 -3.00 -16.63
CA TRP A 71 4.76 -2.76 -15.66
C TRP A 71 4.33 -1.29 -15.63
N TYR A 72 5.29 -0.37 -15.63
CA TYR A 72 5.02 1.07 -15.63
C TYR A 72 4.28 1.52 -16.89
N ARG A 73 4.68 1.00 -18.07
CA ARG A 73 3.99 1.27 -19.34
C ARG A 73 2.56 0.72 -19.33
N GLN A 74 2.35 -0.49 -18.84
CA GLN A 74 1.01 -1.07 -18.72
C GLN A 74 0.14 -0.23 -17.79
N ALA A 75 0.68 0.21 -16.65
CA ALA A 75 -0.06 1.05 -15.71
C ALA A 75 -0.44 2.42 -16.31
N MET A 76 0.42 3.02 -17.14
CA MET A 76 0.08 4.25 -17.87
C MET A 76 -0.99 4.02 -18.93
N ASN A 77 -0.95 2.88 -19.64
CA ASN A 77 -1.93 2.55 -20.68
C ASN A 77 -3.33 2.26 -20.10
N ASN A 78 -3.42 1.92 -18.82
CA ASN A 78 -4.68 1.75 -18.10
C ASN A 78 -5.23 3.08 -17.55
N PHE A 79 -4.87 4.20 -18.16
CA PHE A 79 -5.42 5.51 -17.82
C PHE A 79 -6.88 5.63 -18.22
N TRP A 80 -7.69 6.15 -17.33
CA TRP A 80 -9.09 6.48 -17.54
C TRP A 80 -9.50 7.61 -16.60
N ILE A 81 -10.63 8.26 -16.89
CA ILE A 81 -11.23 9.28 -16.02
C ILE A 81 -12.68 8.89 -15.70
N PRO A 82 -13.22 9.25 -14.53
CA PRO A 82 -14.56 8.88 -14.11
C PRO A 82 -15.65 9.36 -15.09
N GLU A 83 -15.45 10.51 -15.70
CA GLU A 83 -16.39 11.17 -16.62
C GLU A 83 -16.60 10.40 -17.94
N GLU A 84 -15.72 9.45 -18.27
CA GLU A 84 -15.89 8.55 -19.43
C GLU A 84 -17.01 7.51 -19.18
N ILE A 85 -17.41 7.31 -17.91
CA ILE A 85 -18.43 6.34 -17.53
C ILE A 85 -19.79 7.03 -17.46
N ASN A 86 -20.71 6.61 -18.32
CA ASN A 86 -22.08 7.11 -18.29
C ASN A 86 -22.87 6.43 -17.17
N MET A 87 -23.21 7.17 -16.13
CA MET A 87 -23.96 6.68 -14.96
C MET A 87 -25.46 7.05 -14.99
N SER A 88 -26.03 7.40 -16.14
CA SER A 88 -27.45 7.78 -16.25
C SER A 88 -28.39 6.65 -15.83
N GLN A 89 -28.04 5.42 -16.20
CA GLN A 89 -28.80 4.22 -15.83
C GLN A 89 -28.68 3.95 -14.32
N ASP A 90 -27.48 4.02 -13.76
CA ASP A 90 -27.22 3.80 -12.34
C ASP A 90 -28.02 4.77 -11.46
N LYS A 91 -28.14 6.04 -11.89
CA LYS A 91 -28.96 7.06 -11.23
C LYS A 91 -30.43 6.67 -11.17
N SER A 92 -30.96 6.02 -12.20
CA SER A 92 -32.35 5.54 -12.22
C SER A 92 -32.54 4.24 -11.47
N ASP A 93 -31.54 3.37 -11.44
CA ASP A 93 -31.65 2.02 -10.86
C ASP A 93 -31.39 2.03 -9.35
N TYR A 94 -30.48 2.86 -8.86
CA TYR A 94 -30.10 2.91 -7.47
C TYR A 94 -31.27 3.12 -6.50
N PRO A 95 -32.25 4.03 -6.73
CA PRO A 95 -33.42 4.15 -5.88
C PRO A 95 -34.31 2.91 -5.87
N ASN A 96 -34.25 2.07 -6.90
CA ASN A 96 -35.07 0.88 -7.09
C ASN A 96 -34.43 -0.41 -6.55
N LEU A 97 -33.20 -0.34 -6.06
CA LEU A 97 -32.54 -1.47 -5.43
C LEU A 97 -33.35 -1.95 -4.20
N LEU A 98 -33.36 -3.26 -3.97
CA LEU A 98 -33.85 -3.81 -2.72
C LEU A 98 -33.05 -3.23 -1.54
N SER A 99 -33.66 -3.06 -0.40
CA SER A 99 -33.01 -2.47 0.78
C SER A 99 -31.74 -3.21 1.19
N SER A 100 -31.68 -4.53 1.01
CA SER A 100 -30.50 -5.36 1.28
C SER A 100 -29.38 -5.13 0.25
N GLU A 101 -29.74 -4.97 -1.01
CA GLU A 101 -28.79 -4.69 -2.09
C GLU A 101 -28.18 -3.30 -1.93
N ARG A 102 -29.04 -2.30 -1.68
CA ARG A 102 -28.59 -0.94 -1.40
C ARG A 102 -27.66 -0.88 -0.19
N ALA A 103 -28.02 -1.53 0.91
CA ALA A 103 -27.19 -1.58 2.11
C ALA A 103 -25.84 -2.25 1.85
N ALA A 104 -25.79 -3.29 1.00
CA ALA A 104 -24.53 -3.93 0.60
C ALA A 104 -23.67 -3.00 -0.27
N TYR A 105 -24.28 -2.36 -1.26
CA TYR A 105 -23.62 -1.40 -2.17
C TYR A 105 -23.01 -0.23 -1.39
N ASP A 106 -23.80 0.39 -0.52
CA ASP A 106 -23.38 1.54 0.29
C ASP A 106 -22.19 1.18 1.20
N LYS A 107 -22.21 0.00 1.81
CA LYS A 107 -21.12 -0.48 2.66
C LYS A 107 -19.85 -0.77 1.84
N ILE A 108 -19.99 -1.35 0.65
CA ILE A 108 -18.84 -1.60 -0.24
C ILE A 108 -18.23 -0.27 -0.66
N LEU A 109 -19.03 0.71 -1.09
CA LEU A 109 -18.53 2.04 -1.43
C LEU A 109 -17.81 2.71 -0.26
N SER A 110 -18.44 2.75 0.92
CA SER A 110 -17.84 3.32 2.12
C SER A 110 -16.49 2.69 2.46
N PHE A 111 -16.40 1.38 2.29
CA PHE A 111 -15.19 0.62 2.50
C PHE A 111 -14.08 1.00 1.49
N LEU A 112 -14.40 1.03 0.20
CA LEU A 112 -13.44 1.33 -0.86
C LEU A 112 -12.94 2.77 -0.79
N VAL A 113 -13.83 3.74 -0.56
CA VAL A 113 -13.47 5.16 -0.40
C VAL A 113 -12.40 5.35 0.68
N TYR A 114 -12.58 4.72 1.83
CA TYR A 114 -11.60 4.79 2.91
C TYR A 114 -10.26 4.17 2.52
N LEU A 115 -10.29 2.95 1.94
CA LEU A 115 -9.08 2.23 1.59
C LEU A 115 -8.22 2.99 0.59
N ASP A 116 -8.81 3.53 -0.46
CA ASP A 116 -8.07 4.23 -1.51
C ASP A 116 -7.54 5.58 -1.02
N SER A 117 -8.29 6.24 -0.13
CA SER A 117 -7.83 7.47 0.54
C SER A 117 -6.59 7.20 1.41
N VAL A 118 -6.60 6.13 2.21
CA VAL A 118 -5.45 5.75 3.04
C VAL A 118 -4.28 5.27 2.18
N GLN A 119 -4.57 4.58 1.08
CA GLN A 119 -3.54 4.07 0.17
C GLN A 119 -2.82 5.18 -0.56
N SER A 120 -3.53 6.20 -1.04
CA SER A 120 -2.92 7.37 -1.66
C SER A 120 -1.97 8.13 -0.73
N ALA A 121 -2.19 8.07 0.58
CA ALA A 121 -1.30 8.63 1.59
C ALA A 121 -0.12 7.69 1.93
N ASN A 122 -0.37 6.37 2.01
CA ASN A 122 0.64 5.40 2.45
C ASN A 122 1.68 5.08 1.37
N LEU A 123 1.31 5.02 0.09
CA LEU A 123 2.26 4.73 -0.99
C LEU A 123 3.42 5.73 -1.06
N PRO A 124 3.21 7.06 -0.99
CA PRO A 124 4.29 8.02 -0.88
C PRO A 124 5.12 7.85 0.40
N ASN A 125 4.49 7.47 1.52
CA ASN A 125 5.20 7.19 2.77
C ASN A 125 6.18 6.01 2.61
N ILE A 126 5.73 4.90 2.03
CA ILE A 126 6.60 3.75 1.68
C ILE A 126 7.73 4.21 0.74
N GLY A 127 7.40 5.01 -0.26
CA GLY A 127 8.33 5.51 -1.29
C GLY A 127 9.52 6.29 -0.73
N GLN A 128 9.37 6.93 0.44
CA GLN A 128 10.48 7.64 1.10
C GLN A 128 11.61 6.69 1.56
N PHE A 129 11.31 5.41 1.76
CA PHE A 129 12.26 4.40 2.22
C PHE A 129 12.73 3.47 1.10
N VAL A 130 12.04 3.47 -0.04
CA VAL A 130 12.43 2.69 -1.20
C VAL A 130 13.55 3.39 -1.94
N THR A 131 14.73 2.78 -1.95
CA THR A 131 15.95 3.34 -2.54
C THR A 131 16.20 2.88 -3.97
N ALA A 132 15.44 1.91 -4.47
CA ALA A 132 15.40 1.54 -5.89
C ALA A 132 14.45 2.50 -6.63
N ASN A 133 15.02 3.42 -7.40
CA ASN A 133 14.25 4.50 -8.03
C ASN A 133 13.20 4.00 -9.00
N GLU A 134 13.50 2.96 -9.77
CA GLU A 134 12.55 2.32 -10.66
C GLU A 134 11.31 1.80 -9.93
N ILE A 135 11.46 1.26 -8.71
CA ILE A 135 10.32 0.82 -7.90
C ILE A 135 9.49 2.03 -7.41
N ASN A 136 10.14 3.17 -7.14
CA ASN A 136 9.42 4.40 -6.80
C ASN A 136 8.55 4.91 -7.95
N LEU A 137 8.94 4.70 -9.20
CA LEU A 137 8.09 5.02 -10.35
C LEU A 137 6.79 4.19 -10.32
N CYS A 138 6.88 2.90 -9.96
CA CYS A 138 5.69 2.07 -9.77
C CYS A 138 4.80 2.59 -8.64
N LEU A 139 5.37 2.99 -7.50
CA LEU A 139 4.61 3.56 -6.39
C LEU A 139 3.94 4.89 -6.77
N SER A 140 4.60 5.70 -7.58
CA SER A 140 4.07 6.99 -8.03
C SER A 140 2.87 6.82 -8.94
N ILE A 141 2.96 5.95 -9.95
CA ILE A 141 1.82 5.67 -10.86
C ILE A 141 0.67 4.99 -10.11
N GLN A 142 0.97 4.11 -9.16
CA GLN A 142 -0.06 3.50 -8.31
C GLN A 142 -0.76 4.56 -7.45
N THR A 143 -0.01 5.49 -6.84
CA THR A 143 -0.59 6.60 -6.07
C THR A 143 -1.54 7.42 -6.93
N PHE A 144 -1.16 7.73 -8.17
CA PHE A 144 -2.01 8.41 -9.12
C PHE A 144 -3.30 7.64 -9.39
N GLN A 145 -3.22 6.32 -9.61
CA GLN A 145 -4.39 5.47 -9.82
C GLN A 145 -5.34 5.47 -8.62
N GLU A 146 -4.81 5.46 -7.38
CA GLU A 146 -5.65 5.56 -6.17
C GLU A 146 -6.36 6.93 -6.07
N CYS A 147 -5.75 8.00 -6.59
CA CYS A 147 -6.40 9.30 -6.69
C CYS A 147 -7.57 9.27 -7.71
N ILE A 148 -7.40 8.63 -8.86
CA ILE A 148 -8.48 8.44 -9.84
C ILE A 148 -9.62 7.61 -9.25
N HIS A 149 -9.32 6.54 -8.52
CA HIS A 149 -10.34 5.75 -7.81
C HIS A 149 -11.12 6.63 -6.82
N SER A 150 -10.45 7.44 -6.02
CA SER A 150 -11.10 8.35 -5.07
C SER A 150 -11.99 9.38 -5.77
N GLN A 151 -11.56 9.91 -6.90
CA GLN A 151 -12.36 10.79 -7.75
C GLN A 151 -13.59 10.06 -8.29
N SER A 152 -13.44 8.79 -8.73
CA SER A 152 -14.56 8.02 -9.26
C SER A 152 -15.64 7.73 -8.22
N TYR A 153 -15.26 7.41 -6.98
CA TYR A 153 -16.25 7.26 -5.90
C TYR A 153 -17.01 8.54 -5.61
N SER A 154 -16.33 9.68 -5.64
CA SER A 154 -16.99 10.98 -5.50
C SER A 154 -17.98 11.22 -6.65
N TYR A 155 -17.57 10.96 -7.88
CA TYR A 155 -18.42 11.08 -9.07
C TYR A 155 -19.65 10.13 -8.99
N MET A 156 -19.44 8.88 -8.58
CA MET A 156 -20.53 7.91 -8.39
C MET A 156 -21.53 8.41 -7.34
N LEU A 157 -21.05 8.79 -6.16
CA LEU A 157 -21.91 9.25 -5.08
C LEU A 157 -22.68 10.54 -5.42
N ASP A 158 -22.02 11.50 -6.09
CA ASP A 158 -22.66 12.75 -6.53
C ASP A 158 -23.73 12.50 -7.61
N THR A 159 -23.60 11.41 -8.36
CA THR A 159 -24.56 11.05 -9.41
C THR A 159 -25.80 10.34 -8.87
N ILE A 160 -25.62 9.39 -7.93
CA ILE A 160 -26.69 8.49 -7.48
C ILE A 160 -27.38 8.95 -6.19
N CYS A 161 -26.74 9.80 -5.37
CA CYS A 161 -27.22 10.18 -4.04
C CYS A 161 -27.50 11.68 -3.94
N ASN A 162 -28.39 12.03 -3.00
CA ASN A 162 -28.46 13.41 -2.51
C ASN A 162 -27.31 13.72 -1.53
N PRO A 163 -27.02 15.00 -1.19
CA PRO A 163 -25.88 15.35 -0.33
C PRO A 163 -25.86 14.72 1.05
N THR A 164 -27.01 14.45 1.64
CA THR A 164 -27.11 13.81 2.96
C THR A 164 -26.76 12.33 2.86
N GLU A 165 -27.39 11.60 1.95
CA GLU A 165 -27.09 10.19 1.67
C GLU A 165 -25.63 9.99 1.30
N ARG A 166 -25.08 10.88 0.47
CA ARG A 166 -23.66 10.87 0.10
C ARG A 166 -22.75 10.89 1.32
N ASN A 167 -23.00 11.77 2.27
CA ASN A 167 -22.19 11.88 3.48
C ASN A 167 -22.37 10.65 4.40
N ASP A 168 -23.57 10.13 4.51
CA ASP A 168 -23.85 8.93 5.30
C ASP A 168 -23.07 7.72 4.76
N ILE A 169 -23.05 7.53 3.45
CA ILE A 169 -22.28 6.47 2.80
C ILE A 169 -20.78 6.72 2.97
N LEU A 170 -20.31 7.92 2.67
CA LEU A 170 -18.88 8.28 2.71
C LEU A 170 -18.24 7.99 4.07
N TYR A 171 -18.98 8.16 5.15
CA TYR A 171 -18.52 7.99 6.53
C TYR A 171 -19.10 6.78 7.27
N GLN A 172 -19.87 5.90 6.61
CA GLN A 172 -20.48 4.72 7.22
C GLN A 172 -19.42 3.78 7.85
N TRP A 173 -18.23 3.71 7.26
CA TRP A 173 -17.11 2.93 7.80
C TRP A 173 -16.73 3.30 9.24
N LYS A 174 -17.05 4.51 9.71
CA LYS A 174 -16.77 4.96 11.09
C LYS A 174 -17.76 4.38 12.10
N THR A 175 -18.96 4.08 11.68
CA THR A 175 -20.07 3.63 12.53
C THR A 175 -20.34 2.13 12.41
N ASP A 176 -20.08 1.53 11.25
CA ASP A 176 -20.15 0.08 11.07
C ASP A 176 -18.97 -0.61 11.76
N LYS A 177 -19.27 -1.43 12.77
CA LYS A 177 -18.25 -2.10 13.60
C LYS A 177 -17.30 -2.99 12.80
N HIS A 178 -17.80 -3.66 11.76
CA HIS A 178 -16.98 -4.57 10.96
C HIS A 178 -16.02 -3.79 10.06
N LEU A 179 -16.53 -2.75 9.38
CA LEU A 179 -15.70 -1.87 8.55
C LEU A 179 -14.67 -1.14 9.40
N LEU A 180 -15.07 -0.58 10.54
CA LEU A 180 -14.17 0.14 11.44
C LEU A 180 -13.03 -0.76 11.94
N ASN A 181 -13.34 -1.97 12.40
CA ASN A 181 -12.31 -2.89 12.91
C ASN A 181 -11.31 -3.29 11.82
N ARG A 182 -11.79 -3.54 10.62
CA ARG A 182 -10.94 -3.86 9.49
C ARG A 182 -10.04 -2.68 9.09
N ASN A 183 -10.63 -1.50 8.98
CA ASN A 183 -9.90 -0.28 8.63
C ASN A 183 -8.86 0.07 9.69
N ARG A 184 -9.20 -0.11 10.98
CA ARG A 184 -8.26 0.06 12.09
C ARG A 184 -7.09 -0.89 11.96
N PHE A 185 -7.31 -2.17 11.69
CA PHE A 185 -6.23 -3.14 11.52
C PHE A 185 -5.20 -2.70 10.46
N ILE A 186 -5.67 -2.21 9.31
CA ILE A 186 -4.78 -1.70 8.24
C ILE A 186 -4.13 -0.38 8.68
N GLY A 187 -4.90 0.56 9.21
CA GLY A 187 -4.39 1.85 9.67
C GLY A 187 -3.33 1.73 10.76
N ASP A 188 -3.53 0.81 11.71
CA ASP A 188 -2.56 0.57 12.79
C ASP A 188 -1.21 0.06 12.25
N LEU A 189 -1.22 -0.83 11.24
CA LEU A 189 0.01 -1.28 10.57
C LEU A 189 0.74 -0.13 9.87
N TYR A 190 0.01 0.80 9.27
CA TYR A 190 0.59 1.97 8.62
C TYR A 190 1.19 2.93 9.63
N ASN A 191 0.47 3.19 10.72
CA ASN A 191 0.96 4.04 11.83
C ASN A 191 2.17 3.40 12.54
N GLU A 192 2.13 2.08 12.80
CA GLU A 192 3.27 1.35 13.36
C GLU A 192 4.56 1.57 12.54
N PHE A 193 4.43 1.56 11.21
CA PHE A 193 5.59 1.81 10.35
C PHE A 193 6.08 3.26 10.43
N VAL A 194 5.17 4.24 10.46
CA VAL A 194 5.53 5.66 10.60
C VAL A 194 6.32 5.91 11.89
N GLU A 195 5.93 5.24 12.98
CA GLU A 195 6.56 5.40 14.29
C GLU A 195 7.86 4.62 14.44
N SER A 196 7.85 3.33 14.10
CA SER A 196 8.97 2.43 14.36
C SER A 196 10.07 2.48 13.29
N GLN A 197 9.69 2.65 12.03
CA GLN A 197 10.57 2.60 10.87
C GLN A 197 11.49 1.36 10.86
N SER A 198 11.04 0.26 11.47
CA SER A 198 11.79 -0.98 11.51
C SER A 198 11.60 -1.78 10.21
N ARG A 199 12.55 -2.67 9.94
CA ARG A 199 12.42 -3.59 8.79
C ARG A 199 11.18 -4.47 8.92
N GLU A 200 10.82 -4.87 10.12
CA GLU A 200 9.62 -5.67 10.39
C GLU A 200 8.35 -4.89 10.03
N SER A 201 8.19 -3.68 10.57
CA SER A 201 7.02 -2.85 10.27
C SER A 201 6.93 -2.46 8.79
N PHE A 202 8.09 -2.25 8.13
CA PHE A 202 8.13 -2.05 6.67
C PHE A 202 7.58 -3.26 5.90
N LEU A 203 7.99 -4.47 6.26
CA LEU A 203 7.46 -5.68 5.62
C LEU A 203 5.96 -5.85 5.89
N ARG A 204 5.50 -5.56 7.12
CA ARG A 204 4.08 -5.62 7.48
C ARG A 204 3.26 -4.62 6.65
N VAL A 205 3.73 -3.39 6.48
CA VAL A 205 3.02 -2.39 5.68
C VAL A 205 3.01 -2.77 4.20
N CYS A 206 4.10 -3.33 3.67
CA CYS A 206 4.13 -3.84 2.28
C CYS A 206 3.14 -5.00 2.07
N ILE A 207 3.05 -5.93 3.02
CA ILE A 207 2.09 -7.04 2.97
C ILE A 207 0.65 -6.50 3.09
N ALA A 208 0.39 -5.57 4.00
CA ALA A 208 -0.92 -4.94 4.15
C ALA A 208 -1.35 -4.22 2.88
N ASN A 209 -0.42 -3.49 2.25
CA ASN A 209 -0.62 -2.83 0.96
C ASN A 209 -0.97 -3.84 -0.15
N PHE A 210 -0.24 -4.94 -0.23
CA PHE A 210 -0.52 -6.01 -1.20
C PHE A 210 -1.89 -6.66 -0.95
N MET A 211 -2.20 -7.03 0.28
CA MET A 211 -3.51 -7.63 0.65
C MET A 211 -4.69 -6.68 0.40
N GLN A 212 -4.48 -5.39 0.50
CA GLN A 212 -5.49 -4.39 0.21
C GLN A 212 -5.78 -4.32 -1.30
N ARG A 213 -4.74 -4.39 -2.13
CA ARG A 213 -4.84 -4.35 -3.59
C ARG A 213 -5.49 -5.60 -4.18
N ASP A 214 -5.11 -6.79 -3.70
CA ASP A 214 -5.54 -8.07 -4.27
C ASP A 214 -7.06 -8.28 -4.23
N ARG A 215 -7.77 -7.60 -3.32
CA ARG A 215 -9.22 -7.68 -3.21
C ARG A 215 -10.00 -6.82 -4.21
N LYS A 216 -9.32 -5.89 -4.89
CA LYS A 216 -9.92 -5.10 -5.99
C LYS A 216 -9.94 -5.85 -7.31
N SER A 217 -9.11 -6.87 -7.48
CA SER A 217 -9.03 -7.68 -8.70
C SER A 217 -10.04 -8.83 -8.75
N VAL A 218 -10.93 -8.95 -7.79
CA VAL A 218 -11.95 -10.01 -7.68
C VAL A 218 -13.38 -9.47 -7.86
N VAL A 219 -13.51 -8.29 -8.49
CA VAL A 219 -14.81 -7.75 -8.92
C VAL A 219 -14.85 -7.68 -10.42
#